data_f18e61f06f1d8664336a760efa8ae07d
#
_entry.id   f18e61f06f1d8664336a760efa8ae07d
#
_cell.length_a   1.000
_cell.length_b   1.000
_cell.length_c   1.000
_cell.angle_alpha   90.00
_cell.angle_beta   90.00
_cell.angle_gamma   90.00
#
_symmetry.space_group_name_H-M   'P 1'
#
loop_
_entity.id
_entity.type
_entity.pdbx_description
1 polymer ?
#
loop_
_entity_poly.entity_id
_entity_poly.type
_entity_poly.pdbx_seq_one_letter_code
_entity_poly.pdbx_strand_id
1 'polypeptide(L)'
;QLEDGGTGYNMPAVLELEGKLDRKRMEAAFQALISRHESLRTSFETGNGGEPVQHIHHEVPFTVTEENSADAFIRPFDLSQAPLFRAGLVRETNERHVLLVDMHHIISDGVSVNTLIREFGELYAGRKIEPLRIQYKDYAVWQHDFKKGDTYQKQESYWLKQLGGELPVLELPADKPRPAVRSFAGDKISFTLDQEVTSGLNRLARENGSTLYIVLLAAYSA
;
A
#
# COMPACT_ATOMS: atom_id res chain seq x y z
N GLN A 1 -14.77 -10.09 6.15
CA GLN A 1 -13.58 -9.21 6.01
C GLN A 1 -13.65 -8.29 4.78
N LEU A 2 -14.49 -8.57 3.81
CA LEU A 2 -14.77 -7.69 2.67
C LEU A 2 -15.96 -6.73 2.93
N GLU A 3 -16.62 -6.88 4.06
CA GLU A 3 -17.91 -6.25 4.35
C GLU A 3 -17.85 -4.93 5.12
N ASP A 4 -16.73 -4.58 5.75
CA ASP A 4 -16.61 -3.30 6.46
C ASP A 4 -15.82 -2.29 5.61
N GLY A 5 -16.56 -1.53 4.81
CA GLY A 5 -16.08 -0.48 3.93
C GLY A 5 -15.45 0.74 4.61
N GLY A 6 -14.66 0.52 5.65
CA GLY A 6 -13.89 1.58 6.29
C GLY A 6 -12.67 1.99 5.46
N THR A 7 -12.00 3.08 5.87
CA THR A 7 -10.77 3.57 5.24
C THR A 7 -9.49 2.93 5.80
N GLY A 8 -9.59 1.92 6.66
CA GLY A 8 -8.46 1.31 7.36
C GLY A 8 -7.43 0.62 6.47
N TYR A 9 -7.81 0.28 5.24
CA TYR A 9 -6.93 -0.29 4.22
C TYR A 9 -6.65 0.66 3.05
N ASN A 10 -7.03 1.91 3.16
CA ASN A 10 -6.64 2.92 2.20
C ASN A 10 -5.16 3.28 2.40
N MET A 11 -4.47 3.56 1.31
CA MET A 11 -3.07 4.00 1.27
C MET A 11 -3.01 5.41 0.65
N PRO A 12 -3.39 6.44 1.42
CA PRO A 12 -3.37 7.81 0.90
C PRO A 12 -1.95 8.36 0.82
N ALA A 13 -1.72 9.16 -0.20
CA ALA A 13 -0.51 9.96 -0.36
C ALA A 13 -0.86 11.38 -0.81
N VAL A 14 -0.12 12.34 -0.30
CA VAL A 14 -0.23 13.76 -0.62
C VAL A 14 1.12 14.23 -1.15
N LEU A 15 1.15 14.74 -2.37
CA LEU A 15 2.37 15.13 -3.07
C LEU A 15 2.27 16.58 -3.53
N GLU A 16 3.22 17.40 -3.16
CA GLU A 16 3.35 18.76 -3.70
C GLU A 16 3.98 18.72 -5.08
N LEU A 17 3.37 19.42 -6.03
CA LEU A 17 3.86 19.55 -7.39
C LEU A 17 4.17 21.03 -7.67
N GLU A 18 5.40 21.30 -8.04
CA GLU A 18 5.87 22.64 -8.40
C GLU A 18 6.06 22.77 -9.92
N GLY A 19 5.73 23.94 -10.45
CA GLY A 19 5.84 24.26 -11.86
C GLY A 19 4.53 24.12 -12.62
N LYS A 20 4.62 24.34 -13.95
CA LYS A 20 3.46 24.21 -14.84
C LYS A 20 3.07 22.75 -15.02
N LEU A 21 1.86 22.43 -14.61
CA LEU A 21 1.30 21.08 -14.72
C LEU A 21 0.57 20.88 -16.04
N ASP A 22 0.95 19.85 -16.79
CA ASP A 22 0.16 19.33 -17.90
C ASP A 22 -0.78 18.23 -17.41
N ARG A 23 -2.02 18.64 -17.12
CA ARG A 23 -3.06 17.72 -16.61
C ARG A 23 -3.38 16.59 -17.58
N LYS A 24 -3.46 16.87 -18.88
CA LYS A 24 -3.77 15.84 -19.89
C LYS A 24 -2.68 14.77 -19.92
N ARG A 25 -1.43 15.22 -19.83
CA ARG A 25 -0.29 14.31 -19.78
C ARG A 25 -0.26 13.50 -18.50
N MET A 26 -0.65 14.10 -17.37
CA MET A 26 -0.80 13.40 -16.08
C MET A 26 -1.87 12.31 -16.18
N GLU A 27 -3.06 12.62 -16.67
CA GLU A 27 -4.14 11.65 -16.84
C GLU A 27 -3.74 10.51 -17.80
N ALA A 28 -3.06 10.84 -18.90
CA ALA A 28 -2.54 9.84 -19.84
C ALA A 28 -1.50 8.92 -19.18
N ALA A 29 -0.63 9.46 -18.31
CA ALA A 29 0.35 8.66 -17.55
C ALA A 29 -0.33 7.70 -16.56
N PHE A 30 -1.34 8.16 -15.81
CA PHE A 30 -2.13 7.29 -14.94
C PHE A 30 -2.89 6.22 -15.71
N GLN A 31 -3.55 6.59 -16.82
CA GLN A 31 -4.24 5.61 -17.65
C GLN A 31 -3.28 4.56 -18.22
N ALA A 32 -2.07 4.95 -18.59
CA ALA A 32 -1.04 4.02 -19.05
C ALA A 32 -0.56 3.08 -17.94
N LEU A 33 -0.40 3.56 -16.68
CA LEU A 33 -0.12 2.71 -15.53
C LEU A 33 -1.23 1.68 -15.28
N ILE A 34 -2.48 2.13 -15.30
CA ILE A 34 -3.66 1.27 -15.09
C ILE A 34 -3.74 0.20 -16.17
N SER A 35 -3.48 0.58 -17.43
CA SER A 35 -3.45 -0.38 -18.54
C SER A 35 -2.33 -1.39 -18.41
N ARG A 36 -1.16 -0.96 -17.90
CA ARG A 36 0.04 -1.77 -17.72
C ARG A 36 -0.08 -2.79 -16.58
N HIS A 37 -0.58 -2.34 -15.42
CA HIS A 37 -0.69 -3.16 -14.21
C HIS A 37 -2.11 -3.68 -14.04
N GLU A 38 -2.31 -4.97 -14.27
CA GLU A 38 -3.62 -5.59 -14.13
C GLU A 38 -4.21 -5.42 -12.72
N SER A 39 -3.40 -5.39 -11.67
CA SER A 39 -3.84 -5.13 -10.30
C SER A 39 -4.59 -3.81 -10.15
N LEU A 40 -4.21 -2.76 -10.90
CA LEU A 40 -4.86 -1.45 -10.84
C LEU A 40 -6.25 -1.43 -11.51
N ARG A 41 -6.59 -2.45 -12.30
CA ARG A 41 -7.89 -2.61 -12.95
C ARG A 41 -8.59 -3.91 -12.53
N THR A 42 -8.32 -4.35 -11.29
CA THR A 42 -8.92 -5.55 -10.69
C THR A 42 -9.95 -5.14 -9.65
N SER A 43 -11.11 -5.78 -9.67
CA SER A 43 -12.10 -5.78 -8.60
C SER A 43 -12.17 -7.15 -7.93
N PHE A 44 -12.85 -7.24 -6.80
CA PHE A 44 -12.93 -8.45 -5.98
C PHE A 44 -14.38 -8.75 -5.66
N GLU A 45 -14.78 -9.99 -5.85
CA GLU A 45 -16.11 -10.47 -5.55
C GLU A 45 -16.03 -11.71 -4.67
N THR A 46 -17.12 -12.03 -3.99
CA THR A 46 -17.22 -13.29 -3.24
C THR A 46 -17.69 -14.37 -4.19
N GLY A 47 -16.87 -15.40 -4.39
CA GLY A 47 -17.20 -16.57 -5.19
C GLY A 47 -18.30 -17.45 -4.56
N ASN A 48 -18.78 -18.42 -5.29
CA ASN A 48 -19.87 -19.33 -4.85
C ASN A 48 -19.53 -20.12 -3.58
N GLY A 49 -18.24 -20.30 -3.28
CA GLY A 49 -17.75 -20.98 -2.07
C GLY A 49 -17.42 -20.03 -0.90
N GLY A 50 -17.67 -18.73 -1.05
CA GLY A 50 -17.32 -17.71 -0.05
C GLY A 50 -15.87 -17.23 -0.13
N GLU A 51 -15.08 -17.72 -1.08
CA GLU A 51 -13.71 -17.26 -1.33
C GLU A 51 -13.68 -15.96 -2.14
N PRO A 52 -12.67 -15.08 -1.92
CA PRO A 52 -12.49 -13.89 -2.74
C PRO A 52 -11.98 -14.27 -4.14
N VAL A 53 -12.62 -13.73 -5.17
CA VAL A 53 -12.27 -13.92 -6.58
C VAL A 53 -11.85 -12.59 -7.18
N GLN A 54 -10.74 -12.60 -7.91
CA GLN A 54 -10.26 -11.45 -8.66
C GLN A 54 -10.97 -11.40 -10.02
N HIS A 55 -11.53 -10.23 -10.34
CA HIS A 55 -12.05 -9.92 -11.68
C HIS A 55 -11.18 -8.85 -12.33
N ILE A 56 -10.41 -9.25 -13.35
CA ILE A 56 -9.50 -8.37 -14.08
C ILE A 56 -10.23 -7.78 -15.26
N HIS A 57 -10.51 -6.48 -15.22
CA HIS A 57 -11.18 -5.77 -16.29
C HIS A 57 -10.22 -5.52 -17.46
N HIS A 58 -10.74 -5.57 -18.67
CA HIS A 58 -9.96 -5.25 -19.88
C HIS A 58 -9.53 -3.77 -19.86
N GLU A 59 -10.48 -2.91 -19.55
CA GLU A 59 -10.30 -1.46 -19.47
C GLU A 59 -11.11 -0.90 -18.31
N VAL A 60 -10.61 0.15 -17.66
CA VAL A 60 -11.36 0.93 -16.69
C VAL A 60 -11.15 2.42 -16.98
N PRO A 61 -12.20 3.24 -16.94
CA PRO A 61 -12.07 4.68 -17.10
C PRO A 61 -11.36 5.27 -15.88
N PHE A 62 -10.48 6.22 -16.13
CA PHE A 62 -9.78 6.94 -15.08
C PHE A 62 -9.65 8.42 -15.39
N THR A 63 -9.95 9.25 -14.42
CA THR A 63 -9.77 10.70 -14.49
C THR A 63 -9.19 11.21 -13.19
N VAL A 64 -8.39 12.26 -13.27
CA VAL A 64 -7.93 13.01 -12.09
C VAL A 64 -9.01 14.01 -11.72
N THR A 65 -9.60 13.88 -10.54
CA THR A 65 -10.68 14.78 -10.08
C THR A 65 -10.11 16.13 -9.63
N GLU A 66 -10.90 17.20 -9.72
CA GLU A 66 -10.56 18.47 -9.07
C GLU A 66 -11.09 18.44 -7.65
N GLU A 67 -10.23 18.76 -6.70
CA GLU A 67 -10.56 18.72 -5.28
C GLU A 67 -10.35 20.10 -4.65
N ASN A 68 -11.18 20.41 -3.66
CA ASN A 68 -11.04 21.65 -2.89
C ASN A 68 -10.12 21.48 -1.66
N SER A 69 -10.05 20.28 -1.14
CA SER A 69 -9.19 19.92 0.01
C SER A 69 -8.90 18.42 0.03
N ALA A 70 -7.92 18.02 0.83
CA ALA A 70 -7.56 16.61 1.02
C ALA A 70 -8.57 15.84 1.89
N ASP A 71 -9.32 16.52 2.77
CA ASP A 71 -10.11 15.86 3.83
C ASP A 71 -11.25 14.99 3.28
N ALA A 72 -11.91 15.44 2.21
CA ALA A 72 -13.03 14.71 1.62
C ALA A 72 -12.57 13.66 0.56
N PHE A 73 -11.29 13.65 0.21
CA PHE A 73 -10.75 12.78 -0.83
C PHE A 73 -10.66 11.33 -0.38
N ILE A 74 -10.26 11.11 0.88
CA ILE A 74 -10.09 9.78 1.45
C ILE A 74 -11.47 9.25 1.87
N ARG A 75 -11.96 8.25 1.14
CA ARG A 75 -13.25 7.60 1.39
C ARG A 75 -13.14 6.10 1.14
N PRO A 76 -14.02 5.27 1.69
CA PRO A 76 -14.03 3.83 1.44
C PRO A 76 -14.02 3.50 -0.04
N PHE A 77 -13.42 2.35 -0.38
CA PHE A 77 -13.52 1.73 -1.70
C PHE A 77 -14.59 0.65 -1.66
N ASP A 78 -15.41 0.57 -2.69
CA ASP A 78 -16.20 -0.61 -3.00
C ASP A 78 -15.31 -1.60 -3.75
N LEU A 79 -14.93 -2.70 -3.11
CA LEU A 79 -13.99 -3.66 -3.69
C LEU A 79 -14.54 -4.36 -4.94
N SER A 80 -15.85 -4.34 -5.16
CA SER A 80 -16.48 -4.86 -6.37
C SER A 80 -16.33 -3.95 -7.59
N GLN A 81 -15.84 -2.71 -7.40
CA GLN A 81 -15.74 -1.68 -8.45
C GLN A 81 -14.30 -1.30 -8.72
N ALA A 82 -13.77 -1.65 -9.90
CA ALA A 82 -12.48 -1.15 -10.35
C ALA A 82 -12.62 0.26 -10.99
N PRO A 83 -11.58 1.13 -10.87
CA PRO A 83 -10.32 0.90 -10.21
C PRO A 83 -10.38 1.13 -8.69
N LEU A 84 -9.63 0.35 -7.91
CA LEU A 84 -9.42 0.58 -6.48
C LEU A 84 -8.28 1.58 -6.22
N PHE A 85 -8.22 2.57 -7.08
CA PHE A 85 -7.23 3.63 -7.17
C PHE A 85 -7.91 4.93 -7.60
N ARG A 86 -7.58 6.04 -6.95
CA ARG A 86 -8.09 7.37 -7.31
C ARG A 86 -6.98 8.40 -7.24
N ALA A 87 -7.08 9.44 -8.04
CA ALA A 87 -6.22 10.62 -7.97
C ALA A 87 -7.05 11.89 -8.04
N GLY A 88 -6.69 12.87 -7.23
CA GLY A 88 -7.29 14.19 -7.18
C GLY A 88 -6.23 15.28 -7.22
N LEU A 89 -6.60 16.45 -7.67
CA LEU A 89 -5.71 17.60 -7.79
C LEU A 89 -6.34 18.81 -7.11
N VAL A 90 -5.62 19.35 -6.12
CA VAL A 90 -5.93 20.66 -5.53
C VAL A 90 -5.01 21.68 -6.18
N ARG A 91 -5.57 22.73 -6.75
CA ARG A 91 -4.79 23.84 -7.34
C ARG A 91 -4.63 24.94 -6.30
N GLU A 92 -3.41 25.16 -5.84
CA GLU A 92 -3.10 26.28 -4.94
C GLU A 92 -2.79 27.57 -5.71
N THR A 93 -1.95 27.46 -6.74
CA THR A 93 -1.60 28.54 -7.64
C THR A 93 -1.47 28.05 -9.08
N ASN A 94 -1.01 28.89 -10.01
CA ASN A 94 -0.71 28.46 -11.38
C ASN A 94 0.49 27.51 -11.48
N GLU A 95 1.36 27.50 -10.49
CA GLU A 95 2.63 26.73 -10.45
C GLU A 95 2.77 25.87 -9.19
N ARG A 96 1.74 25.80 -8.35
CA ARG A 96 1.72 24.93 -7.17
C ARG A 96 0.40 24.16 -7.13
N HIS A 97 0.53 22.85 -7.03
CA HIS A 97 -0.60 21.95 -6.98
C HIS A 97 -0.33 20.88 -5.92
N VAL A 98 -1.38 20.33 -5.34
CA VAL A 98 -1.29 19.16 -4.47
C VAL A 98 -1.96 18.00 -5.18
N LEU A 99 -1.18 16.96 -5.47
CA LEU A 99 -1.69 15.71 -6.00
C LEU A 99 -2.06 14.80 -4.83
N LEU A 100 -3.31 14.45 -4.77
CA LEU A 100 -3.87 13.47 -3.84
C LEU A 100 -3.97 12.13 -4.56
N VAL A 101 -3.42 11.10 -3.95
CA VAL A 101 -3.52 9.72 -4.44
C VAL A 101 -4.04 8.85 -3.32
N ASP A 102 -4.96 7.96 -3.63
CA ASP A 102 -5.45 6.98 -2.68
C ASP A 102 -5.68 5.64 -3.39
N MET A 103 -5.25 4.55 -2.80
CA MET A 103 -5.43 3.20 -3.32
C MET A 103 -5.71 2.22 -2.20
N HIS A 104 -6.47 1.19 -2.50
CA HIS A 104 -6.74 0.14 -1.52
C HIS A 104 -5.55 -0.83 -1.41
N HIS A 105 -5.19 -1.22 -0.19
CA HIS A 105 -4.03 -2.08 0.09
C HIS A 105 -4.15 -3.50 -0.51
N ILE A 106 -5.38 -3.91 -0.95
CA ILE A 106 -5.60 -5.20 -1.62
C ILE A 106 -4.95 -5.28 -3.02
N ILE A 107 -4.73 -4.12 -3.68
CA ILE A 107 -4.13 -4.04 -5.02
C ILE A 107 -2.68 -3.56 -5.01
N SER A 108 -2.14 -3.16 -3.86
CA SER A 108 -0.81 -2.54 -3.76
C SER A 108 -0.21 -2.70 -2.36
N ASP A 109 1.09 -2.45 -2.28
CA ASP A 109 1.88 -2.40 -1.05
C ASP A 109 2.99 -1.34 -1.16
N GLY A 110 3.84 -1.21 -0.15
CA GLY A 110 4.94 -0.24 -0.15
C GLY A 110 5.93 -0.42 -1.30
N VAL A 111 6.17 -1.64 -1.76
CA VAL A 111 7.05 -1.92 -2.91
C VAL A 111 6.37 -1.50 -4.21
N SER A 112 5.08 -1.79 -4.34
CA SER A 112 4.25 -1.41 -5.48
C SER A 112 4.21 0.11 -5.65
N VAL A 113 4.04 0.87 -4.56
CA VAL A 113 4.03 2.34 -4.58
C VAL A 113 5.32 2.91 -5.19
N ASN A 114 6.49 2.43 -4.75
CA ASN A 114 7.76 2.88 -5.32
C ASN A 114 7.88 2.58 -6.82
N THR A 115 7.38 1.43 -7.25
CA THR A 115 7.34 1.05 -8.67
C THR A 115 6.43 1.99 -9.45
N LEU A 116 5.23 2.26 -8.94
CA LEU A 116 4.26 3.16 -9.58
C LEU A 116 4.78 4.59 -9.70
N ILE A 117 5.42 5.14 -8.65
CA ILE A 117 6.03 6.48 -8.69
C ILE A 117 7.09 6.57 -9.79
N ARG A 118 8.00 5.59 -9.84
CA ARG A 118 9.06 5.56 -10.87
C ARG A 118 8.46 5.47 -12.27
N GLU A 119 7.54 4.52 -12.49
CA GLU A 119 6.94 4.30 -13.80
C GLU A 119 6.03 5.46 -14.24
N PHE A 120 5.32 6.08 -13.29
CA PHE A 120 4.59 7.32 -13.55
C PHE A 120 5.53 8.43 -14.07
N GLY A 121 6.67 8.63 -13.42
CA GLY A 121 7.66 9.62 -13.85
C GLY A 121 8.17 9.35 -15.28
N GLU A 122 8.44 8.09 -15.63
CA GLU A 122 8.84 7.70 -16.99
C GLU A 122 7.73 8.00 -18.01
N LEU A 123 6.50 7.58 -17.71
CA LEU A 123 5.34 7.80 -18.59
C LEU A 123 4.99 9.29 -18.74
N TYR A 124 5.03 10.03 -17.62
CA TYR A 124 4.83 11.48 -17.66
C TYR A 124 5.93 12.19 -18.44
N ALA A 125 7.16 11.70 -18.42
CA ALA A 125 8.25 12.19 -19.26
C ALA A 125 8.12 11.78 -20.75
N GLY A 126 7.11 10.98 -21.10
CA GLY A 126 6.90 10.47 -22.47
C GLY A 126 7.84 9.34 -22.86
N ARG A 127 8.49 8.70 -21.89
CA ARG A 127 9.37 7.56 -22.12
C ARG A 127 8.57 6.26 -22.23
N LYS A 128 9.00 5.36 -23.10
CA LYS A 128 8.42 4.02 -23.21
C LYS A 128 8.98 3.12 -22.12
N ILE A 129 8.11 2.31 -21.54
CA ILE A 129 8.48 1.28 -20.58
C ILE A 129 8.20 -0.09 -21.20
N GLU A 130 9.16 -1.01 -21.08
CA GLU A 130 9.03 -2.37 -21.59
C GLU A 130 7.83 -3.10 -20.97
N PRO A 131 7.07 -3.90 -21.72
CA PRO A 131 5.94 -4.66 -21.21
C PRO A 131 6.32 -5.55 -20.02
N LEU A 132 5.38 -5.74 -19.09
CA LEU A 132 5.56 -6.71 -18.01
C LEU A 132 5.47 -8.14 -18.57
N ARG A 133 6.40 -8.99 -18.16
CA ARG A 133 6.42 -10.41 -18.55
C ARG A 133 5.45 -11.25 -17.73
N ILE A 134 5.17 -10.82 -16.50
CA ILE A 134 4.26 -11.46 -15.55
C ILE A 134 3.39 -10.41 -14.89
N GLN A 135 2.20 -10.79 -14.48
CA GLN A 135 1.25 -9.99 -13.74
C GLN A 135 0.96 -10.65 -12.38
N TYR A 136 0.26 -9.96 -11.50
CA TYR A 136 -0.04 -10.51 -10.17
C TYR A 136 -0.89 -11.80 -10.23
N LYS A 137 -1.75 -11.92 -11.22
CA LYS A 137 -2.54 -13.16 -11.44
C LYS A 137 -1.65 -14.39 -11.64
N ASP A 138 -0.52 -14.23 -12.34
CA ASP A 138 0.40 -15.34 -12.60
C ASP A 138 1.06 -15.79 -11.29
N TYR A 139 1.42 -14.82 -10.43
CA TYR A 139 1.90 -15.11 -9.08
C TYR A 139 0.81 -15.79 -8.22
N ALA A 140 -0.43 -15.33 -8.28
CA ALA A 140 -1.53 -15.92 -7.52
C ALA A 140 -1.76 -17.40 -7.90
N VAL A 141 -1.74 -17.73 -9.19
CA VAL A 141 -1.82 -19.12 -9.68
C VAL A 141 -0.62 -19.93 -9.18
N TRP A 142 0.59 -19.42 -9.34
CA TRP A 142 1.79 -20.08 -8.82
C TRP A 142 1.71 -20.34 -7.31
N GLN A 143 1.28 -19.34 -6.53
CA GLN A 143 1.15 -19.48 -5.07
C GLN A 143 0.10 -20.53 -4.69
N HIS A 144 -1.03 -20.59 -5.42
CA HIS A 144 -2.05 -21.62 -5.22
C HIS A 144 -1.48 -23.03 -5.41
N ASP A 145 -0.69 -23.24 -6.46
CA ASP A 145 -0.07 -24.54 -6.72
C ASP A 145 1.07 -24.84 -5.75
N PHE A 146 1.87 -23.84 -5.37
CA PHE A 146 2.91 -23.98 -4.35
C PHE A 146 2.36 -24.47 -3.01
N LYS A 147 1.16 -24.01 -2.60
CA LYS A 147 0.49 -24.45 -1.36
C LYS A 147 0.13 -25.94 -1.34
N LYS A 148 0.04 -26.59 -2.49
CA LYS A 148 -0.23 -28.03 -2.60
C LYS A 148 1.04 -28.88 -2.47
N GLY A 149 2.22 -28.27 -2.54
CA GLY A 149 3.51 -28.97 -2.59
C GLY A 149 4.10 -29.27 -1.21
N ASP A 150 5.03 -30.24 -1.17
CA ASP A 150 5.73 -30.70 0.04
C ASP A 150 6.49 -29.57 0.76
N THR A 151 7.02 -28.61 0.02
CA THR A 151 7.76 -27.49 0.60
C THR A 151 6.85 -26.63 1.47
N TYR A 152 5.64 -26.33 1.02
CA TYR A 152 4.65 -25.60 1.81
C TYR A 152 4.24 -26.40 3.06
N GLN A 153 3.97 -27.70 2.91
CA GLN A 153 3.58 -28.56 4.04
C GLN A 153 4.67 -28.63 5.12
N LYS A 154 5.94 -28.67 4.71
CA LYS A 154 7.08 -28.60 5.66
C LYS A 154 7.14 -27.26 6.40
N GLN A 155 6.94 -26.14 5.69
CA GLN A 155 6.88 -24.80 6.28
C GLN A 155 5.68 -24.66 7.22
N GLU A 156 4.51 -25.12 6.81
CA GLU A 156 3.30 -25.12 7.64
C GLU A 156 3.52 -25.91 8.95
N SER A 157 4.05 -27.14 8.85
CA SER A 157 4.34 -27.98 10.00
C SER A 157 5.36 -27.34 10.94
N TYR A 158 6.35 -26.65 10.40
CA TYR A 158 7.33 -25.89 11.19
C TYR A 158 6.64 -24.78 12.01
N TRP A 159 5.82 -23.95 11.34
CA TRP A 159 5.16 -22.83 12.01
C TRP A 159 4.09 -23.28 13.00
N LEU A 160 3.31 -24.31 12.68
CA LEU A 160 2.36 -24.89 13.60
C LEU A 160 3.05 -25.44 14.87
N LYS A 161 4.25 -26.00 14.72
CA LYS A 161 5.05 -26.44 15.86
C LYS A 161 5.62 -25.27 16.67
N GLN A 162 6.13 -24.22 15.99
CA GLN A 162 6.71 -23.03 16.65
C GLN A 162 5.64 -22.22 17.42
N LEU A 163 4.46 -22.11 16.85
CA LEU A 163 3.35 -21.34 17.38
C LEU A 163 2.28 -22.22 18.08
N GLY A 164 2.59 -23.50 18.25
CA GLY A 164 1.72 -24.43 18.98
C GLY A 164 1.83 -24.25 20.48
N GLY A 165 0.76 -24.61 21.19
CA GLY A 165 0.69 -24.48 22.65
C GLY A 165 0.10 -23.13 23.11
N GLU A 166 0.37 -22.80 24.37
CA GLU A 166 -0.11 -21.55 24.97
C GLU A 166 0.79 -20.38 24.52
N LEU A 167 0.22 -19.48 23.70
CA LEU A 167 0.93 -18.31 23.20
C LEU A 167 0.87 -17.18 24.24
N PRO A 168 1.98 -16.44 24.48
CA PRO A 168 1.97 -15.30 25.37
C PRO A 168 1.10 -14.18 24.78
N VAL A 169 0.27 -13.57 25.60
CA VAL A 169 -0.49 -12.38 25.26
C VAL A 169 0.39 -11.17 25.54
N LEU A 170 0.63 -10.34 24.52
CA LEU A 170 1.36 -9.09 24.71
C LEU A 170 0.48 -8.07 25.46
N GLU A 171 0.87 -7.75 26.66
CA GLU A 171 0.25 -6.71 27.48
C GLU A 171 1.16 -5.48 27.52
N LEU A 172 0.87 -4.52 26.62
CA LEU A 172 1.53 -3.22 26.66
C LEU A 172 0.88 -2.34 27.73
N PRO A 173 1.65 -1.47 28.41
CA PRO A 173 1.09 -0.51 29.34
C PRO A 173 0.15 0.42 28.56
N ALA A 174 -1.13 0.40 28.91
CA ALA A 174 -2.17 1.19 28.25
C ALA A 174 -2.91 2.04 29.29
N ASP A 175 -3.20 3.31 28.97
CA ASP A 175 -3.95 4.21 29.84
C ASP A 175 -5.43 3.79 29.99
N LYS A 176 -5.94 3.01 29.05
CA LYS A 176 -7.34 2.54 29.03
C LYS A 176 -7.40 1.04 28.70
N PRO A 177 -8.38 0.32 29.27
CA PRO A 177 -8.57 -1.09 28.93
C PRO A 177 -8.94 -1.25 27.44
N ARG A 178 -8.52 -2.37 26.86
CA ARG A 178 -8.90 -2.70 25.48
C ARG A 178 -10.42 -2.85 25.38
N PRO A 179 -11.07 -2.21 24.40
CA PRO A 179 -12.49 -2.36 24.19
C PRO A 179 -12.84 -3.78 23.73
N ALA A 180 -14.04 -4.26 24.11
CA ALA A 180 -14.54 -5.58 23.70
C ALA A 180 -14.71 -5.70 22.19
N VAL A 181 -15.05 -4.59 21.49
CA VAL A 181 -15.11 -4.50 20.05
C VAL A 181 -13.93 -3.66 19.58
N ARG A 182 -13.14 -4.21 18.66
CA ARG A 182 -11.97 -3.53 18.09
C ARG A 182 -12.40 -2.27 17.33
N SER A 183 -11.82 -1.13 17.66
CA SER A 183 -11.90 0.11 16.91
C SER A 183 -10.70 0.24 15.96
N PHE A 184 -10.93 0.85 14.81
CA PHE A 184 -9.86 1.25 13.87
C PHE A 184 -9.44 2.71 14.09
N ALA A 185 -9.97 3.38 15.12
CA ALA A 185 -9.51 4.70 15.50
C ALA A 185 -8.06 4.64 15.97
N GLY A 186 -7.21 5.41 15.35
CA GLY A 186 -5.79 5.51 15.65
C GLY A 186 -5.31 6.93 15.40
N ASP A 187 -4.12 7.23 15.93
CA ASP A 187 -3.47 8.51 15.69
C ASP A 187 -1.98 8.30 15.44
N LYS A 188 -1.32 9.32 14.91
CA LYS A 188 0.08 9.28 14.54
C LYS A 188 0.85 10.42 15.21
N ILE A 189 1.87 10.04 15.96
CA ILE A 189 2.83 10.99 16.52
C ILE A 189 4.08 10.97 15.64
N SER A 190 4.46 12.14 15.12
CA SER A 190 5.67 12.32 14.32
C SER A 190 6.68 13.15 15.09
N PHE A 191 7.93 12.71 15.09
CA PHE A 191 9.05 13.43 15.66
C PHE A 191 10.30 13.23 14.79
N THR A 192 11.24 14.15 14.91
CA THR A 192 12.50 14.11 14.14
C THR A 192 13.66 13.91 15.09
N LEU A 193 14.54 12.98 14.79
CA LEU A 193 15.83 12.85 15.45
C LEU A 193 16.85 13.75 14.74
N ASP A 194 17.67 14.44 15.52
CA ASP A 194 18.73 15.28 14.96
C ASP A 194 19.83 14.44 14.30
N GLN A 195 20.76 15.13 13.64
CA GLN A 195 21.83 14.49 12.88
C GLN A 195 22.83 13.76 13.80
N GLU A 196 23.08 14.27 15.00
CA GLU A 196 24.02 13.68 15.96
C GLU A 196 23.49 12.32 16.46
N VAL A 197 22.24 12.29 16.92
CA VAL A 197 21.54 11.07 17.35
C VAL A 197 21.44 10.07 16.21
N THR A 198 21.03 10.51 15.01
CA THR A 198 20.93 9.64 13.83
C THR A 198 22.27 9.04 13.45
N SER A 199 23.35 9.81 13.48
CA SER A 199 24.71 9.33 13.21
C SER A 199 25.19 8.33 14.27
N GLY A 200 24.87 8.57 15.53
CA GLY A 200 25.15 7.66 16.65
C GLY A 200 24.46 6.30 16.49
N LEU A 201 23.16 6.31 16.16
CA LEU A 201 22.37 5.09 15.94
C LEU A 201 22.91 4.27 14.75
N ASN A 202 23.24 4.93 13.65
CA ASN A 202 23.85 4.27 12.49
C ASN A 202 25.24 3.69 12.79
N ARG A 203 26.05 4.37 13.62
CA ARG A 203 27.32 3.83 14.08
C ARG A 203 27.12 2.60 14.94
N LEU A 204 26.22 2.66 15.93
CA LEU A 204 25.89 1.53 16.78
C LEU A 204 25.44 0.30 15.99
N ALA A 205 24.59 0.51 14.97
CA ALA A 205 24.15 -0.57 14.08
C ALA A 205 25.36 -1.23 13.38
N ARG A 206 26.26 -0.44 12.78
CA ARG A 206 27.46 -0.94 12.09
C ARG A 206 28.41 -1.70 13.01
N GLU A 207 28.70 -1.13 14.20
CA GLU A 207 29.63 -1.73 15.18
C GLU A 207 29.15 -3.09 15.67
N ASN A 208 27.83 -3.31 15.68
CA ASN A 208 27.22 -4.58 16.11
C ASN A 208 26.77 -5.48 14.95
N GLY A 209 27.19 -5.22 13.71
CA GLY A 209 26.79 -6.01 12.53
C GLY A 209 25.25 -6.08 12.34
N SER A 210 24.54 -5.03 12.73
CA SER A 210 23.10 -4.95 12.83
C SER A 210 22.56 -3.88 11.85
N THR A 211 21.25 -3.71 11.82
CA THR A 211 20.57 -2.66 11.03
C THR A 211 20.01 -1.56 11.93
N LEU A 212 19.82 -0.37 11.38
CA LEU A 212 19.15 0.72 12.10
C LEU A 212 17.76 0.29 12.62
N TYR A 213 17.04 -0.54 11.85
CA TYR A 213 15.75 -1.09 12.28
C TYR A 213 15.87 -1.89 13.57
N ILE A 214 16.86 -2.78 13.67
CA ILE A 214 17.07 -3.60 14.88
C ILE A 214 17.43 -2.72 16.09
N VAL A 215 18.26 -1.69 15.88
CA VAL A 215 18.62 -0.73 16.94
C VAL A 215 17.40 0.03 17.44
N LEU A 216 16.56 0.54 16.51
CA LEU A 216 15.31 1.22 16.88
C LEU A 216 14.31 0.30 17.57
N LEU A 217 14.19 -0.94 17.09
CA LEU A 217 13.31 -1.94 17.72
C LEU A 217 13.79 -2.28 19.14
N ALA A 218 15.11 -2.42 19.34
CA ALA A 218 15.67 -2.65 20.67
C ALA A 218 15.38 -1.47 21.63
N ALA A 219 15.53 -0.24 21.16
CA ALA A 219 15.19 0.95 21.94
C ALA A 219 13.68 1.04 22.26
N TYR A 220 12.82 0.60 21.35
CA TYR A 220 11.37 0.55 21.58
C TYR A 220 10.98 -0.53 22.59
N SER A 221 11.75 -1.61 22.69
CA SER A 221 11.46 -2.77 23.54
C SER A 221 12.07 -2.66 24.94
N ALA A 222 12.90 -1.63 25.19
CA ALA A 222 13.55 -1.38 26.49
C ALA A 222 12.66 -0.57 27.42
#